data_8eea3c94f523b56f47f01f3da5c9a272
#
_entry.id   8eea3c94f523b56f47f01f3da5c9a272
#
_cell.length_a   1.000
_cell.length_b   1.000
_cell.length_c   1.000
_cell.angle_alpha   90.00
_cell.angle_beta   90.00
_cell.angle_gamma   90.00
#
_symmetry.space_group_name_H-M   'P 1'
#
loop_
_entity.id
_entity.type
_entity.pdbx_description
1 polymer ?
#
loop_
_entity_poly.entity_id
_entity_poly.type
_entity_poly.pdbx_seq_one_letter_code
_entity_poly.pdbx_strand_id
1 'polypeptide(L)'
;MREHKLDNDTLMGAWFMPKKLCNDITKKMDKSALVPGMMYNTGSGQVVDKNAKESFEMAIHHFENDEPWKTYKTKLYDILKLYIKKYPDIHNNAEFGLGEPFNTQKYPIGGGFKIWHYENDFQTFNYDRCLVFMTYLNDVEDGGTSFKYQGIDIPAKKGLTLIWPAYWTHTHRGIISKNKKKTI
;
A
#
# COMPACT_ATOMS: atom_id res chain seq x y z
N MET A 1 -16.76 -7.54 4.21
CA MET A 1 -15.88 -6.70 5.07
C MET A 1 -16.52 -5.34 5.29
N ARG A 2 -16.21 -4.67 6.41
CA ARG A 2 -16.73 -3.32 6.68
C ARG A 2 -16.02 -2.32 5.76
N GLU A 3 -16.80 -1.52 5.04
CA GLU A 3 -16.27 -0.44 4.19
C GLU A 3 -15.95 0.81 5.03
N HIS A 4 -14.89 1.49 4.68
CA HIS A 4 -14.63 2.88 5.01
C HIS A 4 -15.05 3.72 3.80
N LYS A 5 -16.18 4.39 3.90
CA LYS A 5 -16.78 5.10 2.76
C LYS A 5 -15.89 6.24 2.29
N LEU A 6 -15.64 6.27 1.01
CA LEU A 6 -15.01 7.35 0.26
C LEU A 6 -15.97 7.78 -0.85
N ASP A 7 -15.86 9.02 -1.31
CA ASP A 7 -16.68 9.51 -2.42
C ASP A 7 -16.37 8.69 -3.69
N ASN A 8 -17.40 8.37 -4.47
CA ASN A 8 -17.29 7.46 -5.61
C ASN A 8 -16.44 8.00 -6.76
N ASP A 9 -16.44 9.32 -6.94
CA ASP A 9 -15.65 10.01 -7.95
C ASP A 9 -14.14 9.97 -7.69
N THR A 10 -13.71 9.56 -6.47
CA THR A 10 -12.31 9.35 -6.17
C THR A 10 -11.70 8.15 -6.87
N LEU A 11 -12.48 7.22 -7.42
CA LEU A 11 -12.06 5.91 -7.96
C LEU A 11 -11.26 5.07 -6.94
N MET A 12 -11.42 5.36 -5.66
CA MET A 12 -10.75 4.66 -4.56
C MET A 12 -11.74 3.77 -3.80
N GLY A 13 -11.22 2.71 -3.23
CA GLY A 13 -11.98 1.84 -2.33
C GLY A 13 -11.21 1.56 -1.04
N ALA A 14 -11.93 1.41 0.06
CA ALA A 14 -11.33 1.20 1.37
C ALA A 14 -12.17 0.25 2.23
N TRP A 15 -11.55 -0.82 2.74
CA TRP A 15 -12.21 -1.82 3.58
C TRP A 15 -11.29 -2.27 4.72
N PHE A 16 -11.89 -2.77 5.79
CA PHE A 16 -11.13 -3.23 6.94
C PHE A 16 -10.84 -4.74 6.90
N MET A 17 -9.57 -5.10 6.86
CA MET A 17 -9.09 -6.46 7.16
C MET A 17 -9.18 -6.78 8.65
N PRO A 18 -9.20 -8.08 9.02
CA PRO A 18 -9.19 -8.49 10.43
C PRO A 18 -7.94 -7.95 11.16
N LYS A 19 -8.15 -7.32 12.32
CA LYS A 19 -7.04 -6.80 13.16
C LYS A 19 -6.06 -7.89 13.61
N LYS A 20 -6.57 -9.13 13.81
CA LYS A 20 -5.72 -10.28 14.13
C LYS A 20 -4.69 -10.55 13.05
N LEU A 21 -5.10 -10.51 11.77
CA LEU A 21 -4.19 -10.69 10.63
C LEU A 21 -3.09 -9.63 10.62
N CYS A 22 -3.42 -8.36 10.88
CA CYS A 22 -2.42 -7.29 11.00
C CYS A 22 -1.41 -7.57 12.11
N ASN A 23 -1.87 -8.12 13.25
CA ASN A 23 -0.97 -8.53 14.34
C ASN A 23 -0.03 -9.66 13.92
N ASP A 24 -0.56 -10.66 13.21
CA ASP A 24 0.22 -11.83 12.78
C ASP A 24 1.29 -11.41 11.76
N ILE A 25 0.96 -10.50 10.82
CA ILE A 25 1.91 -9.90 9.89
C ILE A 25 2.99 -9.12 10.65
N THR A 26 2.62 -8.24 11.56
CA THR A 26 3.57 -7.45 12.34
C THR A 26 4.53 -8.34 13.13
N LYS A 27 4.03 -9.42 13.76
CA LYS A 27 4.86 -10.41 14.48
C LYS A 27 5.84 -11.13 13.54
N LYS A 28 5.43 -11.43 12.31
CA LYS A 28 6.32 -12.05 11.30
C LYS A 28 7.42 -11.09 10.91
N MET A 29 7.08 -9.81 10.64
CA MET A 29 8.05 -8.76 10.35
C MET A 29 9.06 -8.55 11.48
N ASP A 30 8.62 -8.60 12.75
CA ASP A 30 9.48 -8.42 13.92
C ASP A 30 10.55 -9.51 14.06
N LYS A 31 10.29 -10.68 13.47
CA LYS A 31 11.20 -11.84 13.46
C LYS A 31 12.03 -11.95 12.19
N SER A 32 11.84 -11.06 11.23
CA SER A 32 12.48 -11.09 9.92
C SER A 32 13.57 -10.02 9.81
N ALA A 33 14.59 -10.28 9.01
CA ALA A 33 15.53 -9.24 8.61
C ALA A 33 14.83 -8.25 7.69
N LEU A 34 14.86 -6.97 8.05
CA LEU A 34 14.36 -5.89 7.23
C LEU A 34 15.54 -5.15 6.60
N VAL A 35 15.38 -4.71 5.37
CA VAL A 35 16.35 -3.90 4.63
C VAL A 35 15.90 -2.45 4.52
N PRO A 36 16.80 -1.47 4.38
CA PRO A 36 16.41 -0.09 4.08
C PRO A 36 15.56 -0.03 2.81
N GLY A 37 14.45 0.70 2.86
CA GLY A 37 13.57 0.89 1.71
C GLY A 37 14.29 1.64 0.61
N MET A 38 14.16 1.13 -0.61
CA MET A 38 14.71 1.75 -1.82
C MET A 38 13.61 2.41 -2.64
N MET A 39 13.99 3.35 -3.46
CA MET A 39 13.17 3.92 -4.51
C MET A 39 13.92 3.88 -5.84
N TYR A 40 13.19 3.91 -6.95
CA TYR A 40 13.80 3.99 -8.26
C TYR A 40 14.08 5.46 -8.62
N ASN A 41 15.29 5.73 -9.09
CA ASN A 41 15.69 7.03 -9.60
C ASN A 41 16.13 6.87 -11.06
N THR A 42 15.55 7.67 -11.95
CA THR A 42 15.89 7.71 -13.37
C THR A 42 17.37 8.12 -13.53
N GLY A 43 18.23 7.20 -13.93
CA GLY A 43 19.67 7.43 -14.10
C GLY A 43 20.58 6.75 -13.07
N SER A 44 20.11 6.43 -11.87
CA SER A 44 20.89 5.70 -10.85
C SER A 44 20.30 4.34 -10.44
N GLY A 45 19.12 4.00 -10.98
CA GLY A 45 18.45 2.74 -10.61
C GLY A 45 17.84 2.79 -9.19
N GLN A 46 17.90 1.68 -8.48
CA GLN A 46 17.41 1.60 -7.10
C GLN A 46 18.39 2.26 -6.12
N VAL A 47 17.90 3.22 -5.35
CA VAL A 47 18.69 4.01 -4.39
C VAL A 47 17.98 4.12 -3.05
N VAL A 48 18.76 4.21 -1.97
CA VAL A 48 18.27 4.59 -0.64
C VAL A 48 18.39 6.10 -0.50
N ASP A 49 17.27 6.81 -0.53
CA ASP A 49 17.19 8.25 -0.28
C ASP A 49 16.21 8.53 0.86
N LYS A 50 16.74 8.77 2.05
CA LYS A 50 15.94 9.05 3.25
C LYS A 50 15.18 10.38 3.19
N ASN A 51 15.57 11.31 2.31
CA ASN A 51 14.83 12.55 2.12
C ASN A 51 13.52 12.31 1.35
N ALA A 52 13.53 11.32 0.46
CA ALA A 52 12.36 10.93 -0.31
C ALA A 52 11.56 9.82 0.38
N LYS A 53 12.24 8.74 0.83
CA LYS A 53 11.62 7.58 1.47
C LYS A 53 12.50 7.04 2.61
N GLU A 54 11.95 6.99 3.81
CA GLU A 54 12.64 6.41 4.96
C GLU A 54 11.79 5.30 5.58
N SER A 55 12.15 4.06 5.27
CA SER A 55 11.47 2.84 5.70
C SER A 55 12.46 1.69 5.90
N PHE A 56 11.99 0.64 6.57
CA PHE A 56 12.61 -0.68 6.60
C PHE A 56 11.60 -1.68 6.03
N GLU A 57 12.03 -2.54 5.10
CA GLU A 57 11.13 -3.31 4.24
C GLU A 57 11.49 -4.78 4.20
N MET A 58 10.47 -5.58 3.93
CA MET A 58 10.60 -6.98 3.56
C MET A 58 9.72 -7.24 2.34
N ALA A 59 10.33 -7.74 1.26
CA ALA A 59 9.61 -8.18 0.08
C ALA A 59 8.96 -9.53 0.34
N ILE A 60 7.72 -9.68 -0.10
CA ILE A 60 6.95 -10.91 -0.08
C ILE A 60 6.67 -11.32 -1.52
N HIS A 61 7.11 -12.50 -1.88
CA HIS A 61 6.86 -13.03 -3.23
C HIS A 61 5.37 -13.32 -3.40
N HIS A 62 4.80 -12.99 -4.55
CA HIS A 62 3.36 -13.22 -4.80
C HIS A 62 2.97 -14.71 -4.77
N PHE A 63 3.92 -15.63 -4.94
CA PHE A 63 3.73 -17.07 -4.76
C PHE A 63 3.91 -17.56 -3.31
N GLU A 64 4.34 -16.70 -2.37
CA GLU A 64 4.48 -17.07 -0.96
C GLU A 64 3.16 -17.60 -0.39
N ASN A 65 3.17 -18.82 0.17
CA ASN A 65 1.97 -19.51 0.65
C ASN A 65 1.99 -19.81 2.15
N ASP A 66 3.05 -19.41 2.85
CA ASP A 66 3.11 -19.54 4.31
C ASP A 66 2.25 -18.49 5.00
N GLU A 67 1.77 -18.80 6.20
CA GLU A 67 1.07 -17.82 7.03
C GLU A 67 2.04 -16.76 7.57
N PRO A 68 1.62 -15.51 7.66
CA PRO A 68 0.27 -14.97 7.45
C PRO A 68 -0.06 -14.55 6.00
N TRP A 69 0.86 -14.75 5.05
CA TRP A 69 0.77 -14.21 3.69
C TRP A 69 -0.33 -14.87 2.88
N LYS A 70 -0.52 -16.19 3.05
CA LYS A 70 -1.63 -16.92 2.42
C LYS A 70 -2.99 -16.31 2.80
N THR A 71 -3.21 -16.12 4.10
CA THR A 71 -4.45 -15.50 4.60
C THR A 71 -4.57 -14.05 4.14
N TYR A 72 -3.46 -13.28 4.13
CA TYR A 72 -3.46 -11.90 3.67
C TYR A 72 -3.88 -11.79 2.21
N LYS A 73 -3.28 -12.57 1.32
CA LYS A 73 -3.63 -12.59 -0.12
C LYS A 73 -5.09 -12.97 -0.33
N THR A 74 -5.60 -13.99 0.37
CA THR A 74 -7.01 -14.35 0.31
C THR A 74 -7.92 -13.18 0.67
N LYS A 75 -7.60 -12.45 1.75
CA LYS A 75 -8.38 -11.27 2.16
C LYS A 75 -8.22 -10.09 1.21
N LEU A 76 -7.06 -9.92 0.61
CA LEU A 76 -6.83 -8.91 -0.43
C LEU A 76 -7.69 -9.20 -1.66
N TYR A 77 -7.77 -10.45 -2.12
CA TYR A 77 -8.66 -10.83 -3.21
C TYR A 77 -10.15 -10.65 -2.87
N ASP A 78 -10.57 -10.89 -1.62
CA ASP A 78 -11.93 -10.57 -1.18
C ASP A 78 -12.22 -9.06 -1.32
N ILE A 79 -11.25 -8.20 -0.94
CA ILE A 79 -11.36 -6.73 -1.08
C ILE A 79 -11.34 -6.33 -2.56
N LEU A 80 -10.48 -6.93 -3.37
CA LEU A 80 -10.43 -6.67 -4.81
C LEU A 80 -11.78 -6.95 -5.49
N LYS A 81 -12.47 -8.04 -5.13
CA LYS A 81 -13.83 -8.32 -5.63
C LYS A 81 -14.83 -7.23 -5.24
N LEU A 82 -14.71 -6.66 -4.04
CA LEU A 82 -15.55 -5.54 -3.61
C LEU A 82 -15.23 -4.27 -4.41
N TYR A 83 -13.95 -4.01 -4.70
CA TYR A 83 -13.51 -2.91 -5.54
C TYR A 83 -14.05 -3.04 -6.97
N ILE A 84 -13.91 -4.22 -7.60
CA ILE A 84 -14.46 -4.51 -8.94
C ILE A 84 -15.98 -4.33 -8.96
N LYS A 85 -16.68 -4.78 -7.91
CA LYS A 85 -18.14 -4.56 -7.81
C LYS A 85 -18.50 -3.07 -7.75
N LYS A 86 -17.66 -2.24 -7.13
CA LYS A 86 -17.85 -0.79 -7.05
C LYS A 86 -17.50 -0.08 -8.36
N TYR A 87 -16.48 -0.56 -9.07
CA TYR A 87 -15.97 0.01 -10.32
C TYR A 87 -15.81 -1.09 -11.38
N PRO A 88 -16.93 -1.56 -11.98
CA PRO A 88 -16.93 -2.75 -12.83
C PRO A 88 -16.14 -2.60 -14.12
N ASP A 89 -15.99 -1.40 -14.65
CA ASP A 89 -15.33 -1.15 -15.94
C ASP A 89 -13.85 -1.54 -15.94
N ILE A 90 -13.23 -1.63 -14.76
CA ILE A 90 -11.83 -2.06 -14.66
C ILE A 90 -11.62 -3.51 -15.13
N HIS A 91 -12.65 -4.33 -15.10
CA HIS A 91 -12.58 -5.77 -15.43
C HIS A 91 -13.17 -6.11 -16.81
N ASN A 92 -13.71 -5.14 -17.54
CA ASN A 92 -14.43 -5.40 -18.78
C ASN A 92 -13.53 -5.88 -19.92
N ASN A 93 -12.23 -5.55 -19.91
CA ASN A 93 -11.35 -5.79 -21.06
C ASN A 93 -10.16 -6.73 -20.76
N ALA A 94 -9.80 -6.94 -19.52
CA ALA A 94 -8.68 -7.80 -19.15
C ALA A 94 -8.80 -8.35 -17.74
N GLU A 95 -8.35 -9.57 -17.55
CA GLU A 95 -8.13 -10.11 -16.20
C GLU A 95 -6.84 -9.54 -15.61
N PHE A 96 -6.85 -9.29 -14.31
CA PHE A 96 -5.68 -8.83 -13.57
C PHE A 96 -5.67 -9.44 -12.16
N GLY A 97 -4.51 -9.39 -11.54
CA GLY A 97 -4.30 -9.94 -10.20
C GLY A 97 -2.96 -9.52 -9.62
N LEU A 98 -2.54 -10.21 -8.59
CA LEU A 98 -1.24 -9.98 -7.96
C LEU A 98 -0.14 -10.64 -8.80
N GLY A 99 0.51 -9.87 -9.66
CA GLY A 99 1.52 -10.33 -10.63
C GLY A 99 2.97 -10.12 -10.22
N GLU A 100 3.23 -9.40 -9.11
CA GLU A 100 4.56 -9.04 -8.66
C GLU A 100 4.74 -9.20 -7.13
N PRO A 101 5.98 -9.29 -6.62
CA PRO A 101 6.24 -9.19 -5.19
C PRO A 101 5.73 -7.87 -4.62
N PHE A 102 5.25 -7.90 -3.38
CA PHE A 102 4.82 -6.72 -2.65
C PHE A 102 5.63 -6.55 -1.35
N ASN A 103 5.64 -5.36 -0.78
CA ASN A 103 6.46 -5.05 0.38
C ASN A 103 5.62 -4.81 1.63
N THR A 104 6.11 -5.31 2.77
CA THR A 104 5.74 -4.72 4.05
C THR A 104 6.76 -3.66 4.42
N GLN A 105 6.30 -2.55 5.00
CA GLN A 105 7.14 -1.37 5.26
C GLN A 105 6.93 -0.88 6.69
N LYS A 106 8.02 -0.76 7.44
CA LYS A 106 8.08 -0.09 8.75
C LYS A 106 8.70 1.28 8.60
N TYR A 107 7.94 2.30 8.90
CA TYR A 107 8.40 3.68 8.94
C TYR A 107 8.75 4.05 10.38
N PRO A 108 9.98 4.52 10.67
CA PRO A 108 10.32 5.06 11.97
C PRO A 108 9.52 6.34 12.27
N ILE A 109 9.60 6.83 13.49
CA ILE A 109 9.11 8.16 13.83
C ILE A 109 9.83 9.19 12.95
N GLY A 110 9.09 10.08 12.28
CA GLY A 110 9.62 11.02 11.28
C GLY A 110 9.89 10.41 9.91
N GLY A 111 9.78 9.07 9.76
CA GLY A 111 9.93 8.37 8.50
C GLY A 111 8.64 8.28 7.69
N GLY A 112 8.76 7.93 6.42
CA GLY A 112 7.65 7.78 5.48
C GLY A 112 8.09 7.88 4.03
N PHE A 113 7.17 7.72 3.11
CA PHE A 113 7.34 8.16 1.73
C PHE A 113 6.94 9.64 1.67
N LYS A 114 7.93 10.52 1.67
CA LYS A 114 7.79 11.96 1.98
C LYS A 114 7.42 12.78 0.76
N ILE A 115 7.81 12.31 -0.44
CA ILE A 115 7.57 13.01 -1.72
C ILE A 115 6.27 12.56 -2.37
N TRP A 116 5.70 13.43 -3.20
CA TRP A 116 4.58 13.08 -4.06
C TRP A 116 5.02 12.10 -5.14
N HIS A 117 4.33 10.96 -5.28
CA HIS A 117 4.65 9.90 -6.22
C HIS A 117 3.38 9.17 -6.68
N TYR A 118 3.54 8.33 -7.66
CA TYR A 118 2.56 7.37 -8.17
C TYR A 118 3.30 6.08 -8.59
N GLU A 119 2.58 4.97 -8.74
CA GLU A 119 3.20 3.65 -8.84
C GLU A 119 3.46 3.19 -10.28
N ASN A 120 2.70 3.69 -11.26
CA ASN A 120 2.93 3.39 -12.66
C ASN A 120 3.58 4.61 -13.33
N ASP A 121 4.89 4.56 -13.49
CA ASP A 121 5.70 5.63 -14.10
C ASP A 121 5.86 5.47 -15.63
N PHE A 122 5.16 4.51 -16.22
CA PHE A 122 5.22 4.17 -17.65
C PHE A 122 6.62 3.74 -18.13
N GLN A 123 7.53 3.43 -17.21
CA GLN A 123 8.89 3.01 -17.49
C GLN A 123 9.18 1.62 -16.92
N THR A 124 9.94 0.84 -17.64
CA THR A 124 10.63 -0.40 -17.30
C THR A 124 9.80 -1.51 -16.61
N PHE A 125 9.53 -1.45 -15.31
CA PHE A 125 8.98 -2.60 -14.55
C PHE A 125 7.56 -2.36 -14.03
N ASN A 126 7.02 -1.15 -14.18
CA ASN A 126 5.78 -0.73 -13.55
C ASN A 126 4.66 -0.43 -14.53
N TYR A 127 4.90 -0.58 -15.83
CA TYR A 127 3.96 -0.17 -16.89
C TYR A 127 2.65 -0.97 -16.90
N ASP A 128 2.66 -2.17 -16.34
CA ASP A 128 1.50 -3.06 -16.24
C ASP A 128 0.71 -2.92 -14.93
N ARG A 129 1.18 -2.08 -13.98
CA ARG A 129 0.44 -1.80 -12.76
C ARG A 129 -0.81 -0.97 -13.07
N CYS A 130 -1.98 -1.54 -12.88
CA CYS A 130 -3.25 -0.82 -13.02
C CYS A 130 -3.82 -0.34 -11.68
N LEU A 131 -3.61 -1.10 -10.62
CA LEU A 131 -4.06 -0.80 -9.26
C LEU A 131 -2.93 -0.91 -8.25
N VAL A 132 -3.06 -0.15 -7.19
CA VAL A 132 -2.24 -0.24 -5.98
C VAL A 132 -3.12 -0.71 -4.83
N PHE A 133 -2.55 -1.49 -3.93
CA PHE A 133 -3.16 -1.79 -2.64
C PHE A 133 -2.21 -1.44 -1.50
N MET A 134 -2.78 -1.05 -0.37
CA MET A 134 -2.02 -0.77 0.85
C MET A 134 -2.87 -1.06 2.08
N THR A 135 -2.31 -1.71 3.09
CA THR A 135 -2.97 -2.00 4.36
C THR A 135 -2.20 -1.39 5.52
N TYR A 136 -2.85 -0.57 6.34
CA TYR A 136 -2.27 -0.11 7.59
C TYR A 136 -2.28 -1.24 8.64
N LEU A 137 -1.13 -1.60 9.16
CA LEU A 137 -0.99 -2.69 10.15
C LEU A 137 -1.10 -2.21 11.59
N ASN A 138 -1.04 -0.89 11.83
CA ASN A 138 -1.26 -0.28 13.14
C ASN A 138 -2.03 1.05 13.05
N ASP A 139 -2.55 1.50 14.17
CA ASP A 139 -3.18 2.82 14.30
C ASP A 139 -2.10 3.88 14.54
N VAL A 140 -2.12 4.98 13.75
CA VAL A 140 -1.23 6.14 13.89
C VAL A 140 -2.07 7.39 13.71
N GLU A 141 -2.37 8.10 14.80
CA GLU A 141 -3.31 9.24 14.82
C GLU A 141 -2.85 10.41 13.96
N ASP A 142 -1.54 10.72 14.02
CA ASP A 142 -0.89 11.79 13.24
C ASP A 142 -0.25 11.27 11.95
N GLY A 143 -0.68 10.10 11.45
CA GLY A 143 -0.16 9.45 10.25
C GLY A 143 -1.26 9.06 9.28
N GLY A 144 -0.84 8.73 8.06
CA GLY A 144 -1.79 8.34 7.02
C GLY A 144 -1.20 8.45 5.63
N THR A 145 -2.05 8.74 4.65
CA THR A 145 -1.68 8.98 3.24
C THR A 145 -2.52 10.11 2.68
N SER A 146 -1.85 11.12 2.09
CA SER A 146 -2.48 12.23 1.38
C SER A 146 -2.57 11.92 -0.10
N PHE A 147 -3.74 12.17 -0.72
CA PHE A 147 -3.97 12.07 -2.15
C PHE A 147 -4.17 13.47 -2.75
N LYS A 148 -3.27 13.85 -3.67
CA LYS A 148 -3.14 15.24 -4.12
C LYS A 148 -4.36 15.75 -4.87
N TYR A 149 -4.80 15.00 -5.88
CA TYR A 149 -5.86 15.44 -6.78
C TYR A 149 -7.27 15.14 -6.22
N GLN A 150 -7.40 14.16 -5.35
CA GLN A 150 -8.64 13.87 -4.63
C GLN A 150 -8.86 14.85 -3.46
N GLY A 151 -7.81 15.54 -3.01
CA GLY A 151 -7.89 16.49 -1.90
C GLY A 151 -8.22 15.84 -0.55
N ILE A 152 -7.87 14.56 -0.37
CA ILE A 152 -8.23 13.80 0.84
C ILE A 152 -7.00 13.23 1.56
N ASP A 153 -7.13 13.16 2.88
CA ASP A 153 -6.20 12.50 3.78
C ASP A 153 -6.85 11.24 4.36
N ILE A 154 -6.22 10.10 4.13
CA ILE A 154 -6.69 8.81 4.66
C ILE A 154 -5.93 8.51 5.95
N PRO A 155 -6.63 8.34 7.10
CA PRO A 155 -5.99 8.08 8.38
C PRO A 155 -5.40 6.67 8.44
N ALA A 156 -4.25 6.53 9.11
CA ALA A 156 -3.64 5.24 9.38
C ALA A 156 -4.41 4.49 10.47
N LYS A 157 -5.43 3.73 10.08
CA LYS A 157 -6.23 2.87 10.97
C LYS A 157 -5.91 1.41 10.73
N LYS A 158 -5.61 0.68 11.79
CA LYS A 158 -5.28 -0.75 11.72
C LYS A 158 -6.31 -1.58 10.99
N GLY A 159 -5.86 -2.29 9.96
CA GLY A 159 -6.66 -3.11 9.08
C GLY A 159 -7.27 -2.35 7.90
N LEU A 160 -7.25 -1.02 7.88
CA LEU A 160 -7.75 -0.25 6.75
C LEU A 160 -6.88 -0.55 5.53
N THR A 161 -7.51 -1.16 4.52
CA THR A 161 -6.91 -1.54 3.25
C THR A 161 -7.50 -0.68 2.16
N LEU A 162 -6.65 0.00 1.42
CA LEU A 162 -7.00 0.84 0.29
C LEU A 162 -6.71 0.11 -1.02
N ILE A 163 -7.52 0.38 -2.04
CA ILE A 163 -7.23 0.09 -3.45
C ILE A 163 -7.49 1.36 -4.25
N TRP A 164 -6.57 1.72 -5.16
CA TRP A 164 -6.68 2.89 -6.03
C TRP A 164 -5.93 2.68 -7.35
N PRO A 165 -6.25 3.44 -8.42
CA PRO A 165 -5.50 3.41 -9.68
C PRO A 165 -4.03 3.79 -9.50
N ALA A 166 -3.14 3.07 -10.18
CA ALA A 166 -1.68 3.22 -10.02
C ALA A 166 -1.11 4.47 -10.71
N TYR A 167 -1.92 5.22 -11.43
CA TYR A 167 -1.50 6.29 -12.32
C TYR A 167 -1.31 7.64 -11.61
N TRP A 168 -0.71 8.60 -12.32
CA TRP A 168 -0.45 9.98 -11.86
C TRP A 168 -1.71 10.69 -11.34
N THR A 169 -2.90 10.29 -11.79
CA THR A 169 -4.19 10.79 -11.29
C THR A 169 -4.36 10.57 -9.78
N HIS A 170 -3.68 9.57 -9.22
CA HIS A 170 -3.69 9.25 -7.80
C HIS A 170 -2.31 9.49 -7.15
N THR A 171 -1.68 10.60 -7.54
CA THR A 171 -0.44 11.07 -6.89
C THR A 171 -0.66 11.24 -5.40
N HIS A 172 0.16 10.58 -4.61
CA HIS A 172 0.02 10.51 -3.16
C HIS A 172 1.37 10.57 -2.43
N ARG A 173 1.31 10.78 -1.13
CA ARG A 173 2.48 10.72 -0.23
C ARG A 173 2.07 10.28 1.17
N GLY A 174 3.03 9.79 1.95
CA GLY A 174 2.81 9.49 3.36
C GLY A 174 2.64 10.76 4.20
N ILE A 175 1.65 10.75 5.09
CA ILE A 175 1.59 11.71 6.21
C ILE A 175 2.56 11.19 7.26
N ILE A 176 3.52 12.05 7.63
CA ILE A 176 4.64 11.69 8.50
C ILE A 176 4.23 11.85 9.96
N SER A 177 4.24 10.75 10.69
CA SER A 177 3.99 10.79 12.13
C SER A 177 5.23 11.23 12.89
N LYS A 178 5.04 12.18 13.82
CA LYS A 178 6.09 12.66 14.74
C LYS A 178 6.09 11.89 16.07
N ASN A 179 5.08 11.07 16.32
CA ASN A 179 4.84 10.44 17.61
C ASN A 179 4.91 8.92 17.58
N LYS A 180 4.66 8.29 16.42
CA LYS A 180 4.50 6.84 16.36
C LYS A 180 5.07 6.25 15.06
N LYS A 181 5.66 5.07 15.16
CA LYS A 181 6.04 4.26 13.98
C LYS A 181 4.80 3.84 13.22
N LYS A 182 4.86 3.90 11.90
CA LYS A 182 3.79 3.45 10.99
C LYS A 182 4.23 2.17 10.30
N THR A 183 3.34 1.17 10.21
CA THR A 183 3.60 -0.10 9.50
C THR A 183 2.49 -0.34 8.48
N ILE A 184 2.86 -0.66 7.26
CA ILE A 184 1.96 -1.02 6.18
C ILE A 184 2.41 -2.33 5.54
#